data_1b4ea70be562bb8e53ee5224eb3ea98f
#
_entry.id   1b4ea70be562bb8e53ee5224eb3ea98f
#
_cell.length_a   1.000
_cell.length_b   1.000
_cell.length_c   1.000
_cell.angle_alpha   90.00
_cell.angle_beta   90.00
_cell.angle_gamma   90.00
#
_symmetry.space_group_name_H-M   'P 1'
#
loop_
_entity.id
_entity.type
_entity.pdbx_description
1 polymer ?
#
loop_
_entity_poly.entity_id
_entity_poly.type
_entity_poly.pdbx_seq_one_letter_code
_entity_poly.pdbx_strand_id
1 'polypeptide(L)'
;MCIRDRLWIRAKENLEVLVYDHRTGEAADYIAVTREEDDRVLVSLYHCKGAGGEPNGARVDDVYEVTCQLLKSVVYCESRVLVEHVEHRINERRHRRPSVFKIGNLAMLQEILLNRGAEKVSFAIYGVQPGISKGQIDAHLADLMAFSIDYVKRGGAAVGKWLVNA
;
A
#
# COMPACT_ATOMS: atom_id res chain seq x y z
N MET A 1 4.56 -6.09 11.91
CA MET A 1 4.77 -6.33 10.47
C MET A 1 5.86 -7.36 10.28
N CYS A 2 5.61 -8.38 9.47
CA CYS A 2 6.50 -9.51 9.30
C CYS A 2 7.75 -9.11 8.48
N ILE A 3 8.92 -9.63 8.84
CA ILE A 3 10.18 -9.45 8.09
C ILE A 3 10.02 -9.93 6.64
N ARG A 4 9.20 -10.97 6.40
CA ARG A 4 8.89 -11.51 5.07
C ARG A 4 8.25 -10.48 4.13
N ASP A 5 7.36 -9.62 4.62
CA ASP A 5 6.65 -8.63 3.79
C ASP A 5 7.63 -7.59 3.25
N ARG A 6 8.61 -7.16 4.07
CA ARG A 6 9.68 -6.24 3.64
C ARG A 6 10.56 -6.85 2.57
N LEU A 7 10.92 -8.12 2.71
CA LEU A 7 11.80 -8.82 1.76
C LEU A 7 11.11 -8.99 0.42
N TRP A 8 9.82 -9.33 0.41
CA TRP A 8 9.04 -9.51 -0.82
C TRP A 8 8.88 -8.21 -1.62
N ILE A 9 8.59 -7.08 -0.94
CA ILE A 9 8.48 -5.78 -1.62
C ILE A 9 9.84 -5.36 -2.19
N ARG A 10 10.94 -5.57 -1.43
CA ARG A 10 12.29 -5.23 -1.87
C ARG A 10 12.81 -6.10 -3.01
N ALA A 11 12.31 -7.31 -3.15
CA ALA A 11 12.70 -8.25 -4.20
C ALA A 11 11.97 -7.98 -5.53
N LYS A 12 11.10 -6.96 -5.62
CA LYS A 12 10.49 -6.58 -6.89
C LYS A 12 11.56 -6.05 -7.84
N GLU A 13 11.58 -6.61 -9.03
CA GLU A 13 12.39 -6.09 -10.13
C GLU A 13 11.92 -4.66 -10.46
N ASN A 14 12.85 -3.81 -10.87
CA ASN A 14 12.60 -2.43 -11.28
C ASN A 14 11.99 -1.52 -10.16
N LEU A 15 12.22 -1.84 -8.89
CA LEU A 15 11.81 -1.00 -7.76
C LEU A 15 12.71 0.24 -7.68
N GLU A 16 12.17 1.43 -7.94
CA GLU A 16 12.92 2.68 -7.94
C GLU A 16 12.79 3.46 -6.62
N VAL A 17 11.57 3.44 -6.03
CA VAL A 17 11.33 4.13 -4.76
C VAL A 17 10.58 3.20 -3.80
N LEU A 18 10.99 3.20 -2.54
CA LEU A 18 10.30 2.57 -1.44
C LEU A 18 10.25 3.50 -0.23
N VAL A 19 9.05 3.93 0.13
CA VAL A 19 8.78 4.70 1.34
C VAL A 19 8.15 3.80 2.39
N TYR A 20 8.60 3.92 3.63
CA TYR A 20 7.94 3.40 4.82
C TYR A 20 7.21 4.55 5.49
N ASP A 21 5.88 4.52 5.50
CA ASP A 21 4.99 5.60 5.99
C ASP A 21 4.01 5.07 7.05
N HIS A 22 4.47 4.18 7.92
CA HIS A 22 3.62 3.57 8.94
C HIS A 22 3.30 4.55 10.06
N ARG A 23 2.04 4.76 10.40
CA ARG A 23 1.43 5.38 11.58
C ARG A 23 0.14 6.14 11.25
N THR A 24 -0.47 6.72 12.30
CA THR A 24 -1.66 7.57 12.17
C THR A 24 -1.46 8.63 11.08
N GLY A 25 -2.38 8.68 10.14
CA GLY A 25 -2.34 9.59 9.00
C GLY A 25 -1.52 9.12 7.82
N GLU A 26 -1.04 7.87 7.81
CA GLU A 26 -0.34 7.26 6.67
C GLU A 26 -1.20 7.15 5.40
N ALA A 27 -0.57 7.24 4.24
CA ALA A 27 -1.18 6.87 2.97
C ALA A 27 -1.25 5.34 2.83
N ALA A 28 -0.19 4.66 3.27
CA ALA A 28 -0.06 3.21 3.38
C ALA A 28 1.16 2.87 4.24
N ASP A 29 1.26 1.66 4.80
CA ASP A 29 2.48 1.23 5.52
C ASP A 29 3.72 1.28 4.63
N TYR A 30 3.56 0.91 3.35
CA TYR A 30 4.59 1.02 2.32
C TYR A 30 4.03 1.59 1.03
N ILE A 31 4.81 2.49 0.45
CA ILE A 31 4.59 3.04 -0.89
C ILE A 31 5.77 2.58 -1.73
N ALA A 32 5.50 1.76 -2.75
CA ALA A 32 6.51 1.26 -3.67
C ALA A 32 6.24 1.79 -5.08
N VAL A 33 7.27 2.31 -5.74
CA VAL A 33 7.20 2.79 -7.12
C VAL A 33 8.09 1.90 -7.97
N THR A 34 7.48 1.20 -8.91
CA THR A 34 8.17 0.30 -9.84
C THR A 34 8.03 0.80 -11.27
N ARG A 35 9.12 0.73 -12.04
CA ARG A 35 9.06 1.00 -13.46
C ARG A 35 8.53 -0.23 -14.18
N GLU A 36 7.61 -0.01 -15.11
CA GLU A 36 7.08 -1.02 -16.01
C GLU A 36 7.58 -0.78 -17.44
N GLU A 37 7.16 -1.60 -18.38
CA GLU A 37 7.44 -1.42 -19.81
C GLU A 37 6.83 -0.12 -20.34
N ASP A 38 7.34 0.37 -21.48
CA ASP A 38 6.88 1.58 -22.17
C ASP A 38 6.91 2.86 -21.30
N ASP A 39 7.91 2.97 -20.40
CA ASP A 39 8.09 4.10 -19.47
C ASP A 39 6.87 4.33 -18.56
N ARG A 40 6.06 3.30 -18.34
CA ARG A 40 4.99 3.32 -17.36
C ARG A 40 5.51 3.09 -15.95
N VAL A 41 4.72 3.51 -14.98
CA VAL A 41 5.04 3.41 -13.56
C VAL A 41 3.85 2.85 -12.83
N LEU A 42 4.09 1.88 -11.94
CA LEU A 42 3.11 1.38 -10.99
C LEU A 42 3.46 1.86 -9.58
N VAL A 43 2.54 2.60 -8.98
CA VAL A 43 2.58 2.97 -7.56
C VAL A 43 1.76 1.96 -6.78
N SER A 44 2.40 1.23 -5.87
CA SER A 44 1.76 0.21 -5.04
C SER A 44 1.67 0.66 -3.58
N LEU A 45 0.47 0.76 -3.05
CA LEU A 45 0.16 1.12 -1.66
C LEU A 45 -0.13 -0.18 -0.88
N TYR A 46 0.67 -0.50 0.13
CA TYR A 46 0.53 -1.71 0.93
C TYR A 46 0.11 -1.37 2.36
N HIS A 47 -1.04 -1.87 2.77
CA HIS A 47 -1.49 -1.90 4.16
C HIS A 47 -1.22 -3.27 4.75
N CYS A 48 -0.41 -3.31 5.80
CA CYS A 48 0.12 -4.56 6.36
C CYS A 48 -0.31 -4.74 7.81
N LYS A 49 -1.14 -5.72 8.09
CA LYS A 49 -1.53 -6.07 9.44
C LYS A 49 -0.86 -7.38 9.85
N GLY A 50 0.06 -7.31 10.82
CA GLY A 50 0.74 -8.49 11.33
C GLY A 50 -0.18 -9.37 12.19
N ALA A 51 0.14 -10.67 12.27
CA ALA A 51 -0.60 -11.62 13.10
C ALA A 51 -0.27 -11.51 14.60
N GLY A 52 0.70 -10.65 14.99
CA GLY A 52 1.09 -10.49 16.40
C GLY A 52 1.67 -11.75 17.07
N GLY A 53 2.01 -12.79 16.29
CA GLY A 53 2.45 -14.10 16.79
C GLY A 53 1.31 -15.10 16.99
N GLU A 54 0.06 -14.68 16.86
CA GLU A 54 -1.11 -15.54 16.95
C GLU A 54 -1.21 -16.50 15.74
N PRO A 55 -1.81 -17.70 15.93
CA PRO A 55 -2.12 -18.61 14.83
C PRO A 55 -2.95 -17.96 13.73
N ASN A 56 -2.79 -18.44 12.51
CA ASN A 56 -3.65 -18.01 11.41
C ASN A 56 -5.11 -18.40 11.66
N GLY A 57 -6.03 -17.50 11.28
CA GLY A 57 -7.45 -17.68 11.48
C GLY A 57 -8.28 -16.78 10.58
N ALA A 58 -9.54 -16.55 10.93
CA ALA A 58 -10.41 -15.62 10.21
C ALA A 58 -10.05 -14.15 10.44
N ARG A 59 -9.59 -13.80 11.68
CA ARG A 59 -9.11 -12.46 12.08
C ARG A 59 -10.01 -11.31 11.62
N VAL A 60 -11.27 -11.42 11.97
CA VAL A 60 -12.35 -10.53 11.51
C VAL A 60 -12.02 -9.05 11.74
N ASP A 61 -11.59 -8.71 12.96
CA ASP A 61 -11.26 -7.31 13.33
C ASP A 61 -10.11 -6.75 12.50
N ASP A 62 -9.09 -7.59 12.22
CA ASP A 62 -7.96 -7.19 11.37
C ASP A 62 -8.41 -6.93 9.93
N VAL A 63 -9.37 -7.71 9.42
CA VAL A 63 -9.95 -7.48 8.07
C VAL A 63 -10.70 -6.17 8.02
N TYR A 64 -11.52 -5.85 9.03
CA TYR A 64 -12.20 -4.56 9.12
C TYR A 64 -11.21 -3.39 9.15
N GLU A 65 -10.17 -3.49 9.98
CA GLU A 65 -9.15 -2.44 10.08
C GLU A 65 -8.44 -2.20 8.74
N VAL A 66 -7.95 -3.27 8.10
CA VAL A 66 -7.27 -3.15 6.80
C VAL A 66 -8.24 -2.67 5.72
N THR A 67 -9.50 -3.13 5.73
CA THR A 67 -10.53 -2.63 4.81
C THR A 67 -10.66 -1.11 4.92
N CYS A 68 -10.80 -0.56 6.12
CA CYS A 68 -10.89 0.89 6.32
C CYS A 68 -9.65 1.63 5.81
N GLN A 69 -8.46 1.04 5.97
CA GLN A 69 -7.21 1.60 5.45
C GLN A 69 -7.19 1.60 3.91
N LEU A 70 -7.62 0.49 3.26
CA LEU A 70 -7.72 0.42 1.79
C LEU A 70 -8.65 1.51 1.24
N LEU A 71 -9.85 1.64 1.83
CA LEU A 71 -10.84 2.63 1.38
C LEU A 71 -10.30 4.07 1.50
N LYS A 72 -9.61 4.37 2.60
CA LYS A 72 -9.02 5.69 2.85
C LYS A 72 -7.91 6.03 1.87
N SER A 73 -7.18 5.03 1.38
CA SER A 73 -6.03 5.24 0.50
C SER A 73 -6.38 5.62 -0.94
N VAL A 74 -7.65 5.52 -1.32
CA VAL A 74 -8.12 5.92 -2.65
C VAL A 74 -7.78 7.38 -2.98
N VAL A 75 -7.82 8.28 -2.00
CA VAL A 75 -7.45 9.70 -2.19
C VAL A 75 -6.01 9.88 -2.67
N TYR A 76 -5.15 8.91 -2.41
CA TYR A 76 -3.74 8.93 -2.83
C TYR A 76 -3.49 8.26 -4.20
N CYS A 77 -4.53 7.83 -4.91
CA CYS A 77 -4.44 7.38 -6.31
C CYS A 77 -4.34 8.56 -7.29
N GLU A 78 -3.60 9.59 -6.89
CA GLU A 78 -3.29 10.79 -7.68
C GLU A 78 -1.87 11.22 -7.33
N SER A 79 -1.03 11.39 -8.38
CA SER A 79 0.41 11.61 -8.25
C SER A 79 0.77 12.81 -7.36
N ARG A 80 0.13 13.95 -7.58
CA ARG A 80 0.39 15.19 -6.84
C ARG A 80 0.00 15.03 -5.36
N VAL A 81 -1.19 14.51 -5.10
CA VAL A 81 -1.69 14.30 -3.73
C VAL A 81 -0.77 13.37 -2.95
N LEU A 82 -0.31 12.28 -3.59
CA LEU A 82 0.61 11.35 -2.96
C LEU A 82 1.98 11.99 -2.66
N VAL A 83 2.55 12.74 -3.63
CA VAL A 83 3.84 13.41 -3.45
C VAL A 83 3.77 14.45 -2.34
N GLU A 84 2.76 15.32 -2.34
CA GLU A 84 2.56 16.34 -1.30
C GLU A 84 2.39 15.70 0.09
N HIS A 85 1.65 14.59 0.16
CA HIS A 85 1.49 13.84 1.40
C HIS A 85 2.83 13.28 1.92
N VAL A 86 3.61 12.59 1.06
CA VAL A 86 4.90 12.02 1.43
C VAL A 86 5.88 13.13 1.86
N GLU A 87 5.93 14.23 1.13
CA GLU A 87 6.76 15.39 1.46
C GLU A 87 6.40 15.98 2.84
N HIS A 88 5.12 16.18 3.11
CA HIS A 88 4.64 16.64 4.42
C HIS A 88 5.08 15.69 5.53
N ARG A 89 4.87 14.39 5.34
CA ARG A 89 5.18 13.35 6.32
C ARG A 89 6.66 13.20 6.64
N ILE A 90 7.53 13.44 5.66
CA ILE A 90 8.98 13.40 5.86
C ILE A 90 9.47 14.64 6.62
N ASN A 91 8.87 15.80 6.34
CA ASN A 91 9.26 17.07 6.92
C ASN A 91 8.63 17.31 8.31
N GLU A 92 7.67 16.50 8.71
CA GLU A 92 6.94 16.67 9.96
C GLU A 92 7.80 16.29 11.17
N ARG A 93 8.34 17.31 11.86
CA ARG A 93 9.21 17.16 13.04
C ARG A 93 8.49 16.73 14.30
N ARG A 94 7.14 16.78 14.33
CA ARG A 94 6.32 16.47 15.53
C ARG A 94 6.24 14.98 15.83
N HIS A 95 6.45 14.12 14.85
CA HIS A 95 6.41 12.68 15.05
C HIS A 95 7.79 12.12 15.40
N ARG A 96 7.86 11.31 16.47
CA ARG A 96 9.10 10.66 16.91
C ARG A 96 9.75 9.73 15.87
N ARG A 97 9.04 9.41 14.79
CA ARG A 97 9.51 8.59 13.66
C ARG A 97 8.81 9.08 12.39
N PRO A 98 9.39 9.99 11.65
CA PRO A 98 8.86 10.44 10.36
C PRO A 98 8.86 9.29 9.35
N SER A 99 8.13 9.47 8.27
CA SER A 99 8.22 8.60 7.11
C SER A 99 9.64 8.57 6.56
N VAL A 100 10.07 7.42 6.07
CA VAL A 100 11.48 7.20 5.70
C VAL A 100 11.58 6.52 4.35
N PHE A 101 12.37 7.10 3.46
CA PHE A 101 12.79 6.41 2.24
C PHE A 101 13.69 5.21 2.59
N LYS A 102 13.33 4.04 2.09
CA LYS A 102 14.14 2.82 2.17
C LYS A 102 14.92 2.59 0.88
N ILE A 103 14.40 3.11 -0.23
CA ILE A 103 15.02 3.14 -1.56
C ILE A 103 14.61 4.47 -2.18
N GLY A 104 15.52 5.11 -2.90
CA GLY A 104 15.29 6.41 -3.53
C GLY A 104 15.23 7.56 -2.53
N ASN A 105 14.64 8.68 -2.96
CA ASN A 105 14.46 9.90 -2.18
C ASN A 105 13.27 10.73 -2.71
N LEU A 106 12.97 11.85 -2.05
CA LEU A 106 11.85 12.72 -2.42
C LEU A 106 12.00 13.28 -3.84
N ALA A 107 13.20 13.72 -4.23
CA ALA A 107 13.43 14.28 -5.55
C ALA A 107 13.15 13.24 -6.67
N MET A 108 13.57 11.99 -6.46
CA MET A 108 13.24 10.89 -7.38
C MET A 108 11.73 10.63 -7.44
N LEU A 109 11.05 10.62 -6.30
CA LEU A 109 9.59 10.43 -6.26
C LEU A 109 8.87 11.53 -7.03
N GLN A 110 9.27 12.80 -6.82
CA GLN A 110 8.72 13.95 -7.54
C GLN A 110 8.99 13.86 -9.04
N GLU A 111 10.22 13.56 -9.45
CA GLU A 111 10.59 13.40 -10.86
C GLU A 111 9.76 12.29 -11.54
N ILE A 112 9.66 11.13 -10.89
CA ILE A 112 8.94 9.98 -11.44
C ILE A 112 7.45 10.26 -11.57
N LEU A 113 6.81 10.88 -10.58
CA LEU A 113 5.35 10.99 -10.54
C LEU A 113 4.80 12.31 -11.10
N LEU A 114 5.58 13.41 -11.08
CA LEU A 114 5.08 14.72 -11.49
C LEU A 114 5.49 15.10 -12.92
N ASN A 115 6.56 14.51 -13.46
CA ASN A 115 7.06 14.82 -14.80
C ASN A 115 6.52 13.86 -15.88
N ARG A 116 5.64 12.92 -15.51
CA ARG A 116 4.96 12.00 -16.45
C ARG A 116 3.51 12.40 -16.64
N GLY A 117 2.96 12.08 -17.82
CA GLY A 117 1.52 12.16 -18.05
C GLY A 117 0.77 11.18 -17.14
N ALA A 118 -0.42 11.58 -16.70
CA ALA A 118 -1.23 10.76 -15.79
C ALA A 118 -1.55 9.37 -16.36
N GLU A 119 -1.60 9.23 -17.67
CA GLU A 119 -1.83 7.96 -18.38
C GLU A 119 -0.68 6.96 -18.26
N LYS A 120 0.51 7.43 -17.86
CA LYS A 120 1.69 6.59 -17.62
C LYS A 120 1.85 6.17 -16.16
N VAL A 121 1.02 6.68 -15.25
CA VAL A 121 1.06 6.34 -13.83
C VAL A 121 -0.18 5.54 -13.46
N SER A 122 0.03 4.33 -12.97
CA SER A 122 -1.02 3.46 -12.48
C SER A 122 -0.88 3.26 -10.98
N PHE A 123 -2.01 3.08 -10.28
CA PHE A 123 -2.03 2.83 -8.85
C PHE A 123 -2.57 1.45 -8.54
N ALA A 124 -1.98 0.81 -7.52
CA ALA A 124 -2.44 -0.46 -6.98
C ALA A 124 -2.53 -0.37 -5.45
N ILE A 125 -3.60 -0.91 -4.86
CA ILE A 125 -3.80 -0.93 -3.42
C ILE A 125 -3.88 -2.38 -2.94
N TYR A 126 -3.08 -2.72 -1.93
CA TYR A 126 -2.96 -4.07 -1.39
C TYR A 126 -3.26 -4.11 0.11
N GLY A 127 -4.19 -4.99 0.51
CA GLY A 127 -4.33 -5.42 1.89
C GLY A 127 -3.45 -6.65 2.13
N VAL A 128 -2.48 -6.56 3.04
CA VAL A 128 -1.55 -7.64 3.35
C VAL A 128 -1.84 -8.15 4.75
N GLN A 129 -2.45 -9.33 4.85
CA GLN A 129 -2.82 -9.94 6.12
C GLN A 129 -2.36 -11.41 6.18
N PRO A 130 -1.10 -11.67 6.54
CA PRO A 130 -0.57 -13.02 6.62
C PRO A 130 -1.16 -13.85 7.76
N GLY A 131 -1.85 -13.22 8.71
CA GLY A 131 -2.55 -13.91 9.80
C GLY A 131 -3.90 -14.49 9.40
N ILE A 132 -4.42 -14.22 8.19
CA ILE A 132 -5.65 -14.83 7.69
C ILE A 132 -5.30 -16.16 7.04
N SER A 133 -6.04 -17.22 7.44
CA SER A 133 -6.04 -18.49 6.73
C SER A 133 -7.13 -18.48 5.65
N LYS A 134 -6.74 -18.67 4.41
CA LYS A 134 -7.64 -18.66 3.26
C LYS A 134 -8.81 -19.65 3.42
N GLY A 135 -8.56 -20.81 4.01
CA GLY A 135 -9.57 -21.83 4.27
C GLY A 135 -10.58 -21.48 5.39
N GLN A 136 -10.35 -20.37 6.12
CA GLN A 136 -11.23 -19.91 7.20
C GLN A 136 -11.93 -18.58 6.85
N ILE A 137 -11.80 -18.11 5.62
CA ILE A 137 -12.56 -16.94 5.14
C ILE A 137 -13.99 -17.43 4.84
N ASP A 138 -14.94 -17.00 5.67
CA ASP A 138 -16.36 -17.25 5.43
C ASP A 138 -16.94 -16.29 4.37
N ALA A 139 -18.21 -16.49 4.01
CA ALA A 139 -18.88 -15.68 3.00
C ALA A 139 -18.93 -14.19 3.38
N HIS A 140 -19.15 -13.87 4.66
CA HIS A 140 -19.24 -12.49 5.12
C HIS A 140 -17.89 -11.75 5.00
N LEU A 141 -16.79 -12.40 5.40
CA LEU A 141 -15.45 -11.84 5.22
C LEU A 141 -15.07 -11.72 3.74
N ALA A 142 -15.44 -12.72 2.93
CA ALA A 142 -15.22 -12.69 1.50
C ALA A 142 -15.95 -11.51 0.82
N ASP A 143 -17.19 -11.26 1.20
CA ASP A 143 -18.00 -10.14 0.70
C ASP A 143 -17.37 -8.78 1.09
N LEU A 144 -16.92 -8.63 2.35
CA LEU A 144 -16.25 -7.43 2.82
C LEU A 144 -14.93 -7.17 2.05
N MET A 145 -14.13 -8.22 1.87
CA MET A 145 -12.88 -8.14 1.11
C MET A 145 -13.14 -7.79 -0.36
N ALA A 146 -14.16 -8.41 -0.98
CA ALA A 146 -14.56 -8.13 -2.36
C ALA A 146 -15.08 -6.69 -2.51
N PHE A 147 -15.92 -6.22 -1.58
CA PHE A 147 -16.40 -4.85 -1.54
C PHE A 147 -15.24 -3.84 -1.49
N SER A 148 -14.27 -4.08 -0.62
CA SER A 148 -13.11 -3.20 -0.52
C SER A 148 -12.33 -3.10 -1.85
N ILE A 149 -12.17 -4.21 -2.54
CA ILE A 149 -11.49 -4.25 -3.85
C ILE A 149 -12.28 -3.51 -4.93
N ASP A 150 -13.59 -3.71 -4.99
CA ASP A 150 -14.46 -3.00 -5.93
C ASP A 150 -14.42 -1.49 -5.68
N TYR A 151 -14.49 -1.07 -4.42
CA TYR A 151 -14.42 0.34 -4.04
C TYR A 151 -13.09 0.99 -4.48
N VAL A 152 -11.95 0.36 -4.18
CA VAL A 152 -10.65 0.96 -4.53
C VAL A 152 -10.45 1.05 -6.05
N LYS A 153 -10.96 0.07 -6.81
CA LYS A 153 -10.94 0.12 -8.28
C LYS A 153 -11.80 1.24 -8.84
N ARG A 154 -12.99 1.45 -8.31
CA ARG A 154 -13.86 2.58 -8.70
C ARG A 154 -13.25 3.93 -8.31
N GLY A 155 -12.44 3.98 -7.26
CA GLY A 155 -11.73 5.16 -6.80
C GLY A 155 -10.45 5.49 -7.56
N GLY A 156 -10.11 4.74 -8.63
CA GLY A 156 -8.98 5.04 -9.51
C GLY A 156 -7.79 4.09 -9.39
N ALA A 157 -7.81 3.10 -8.50
CA ALA A 157 -6.77 2.08 -8.48
C ALA A 157 -6.96 1.09 -9.65
N ALA A 158 -5.93 0.91 -10.47
CA ALA A 158 -5.93 -0.09 -11.54
C ALA A 158 -6.01 -1.52 -10.98
N VAL A 159 -5.40 -1.74 -9.81
CA VAL A 159 -5.39 -3.02 -9.10
C VAL A 159 -5.78 -2.83 -7.64
N GLY A 160 -6.74 -3.63 -7.18
CA GLY A 160 -7.02 -3.85 -5.76
C GLY A 160 -6.84 -5.34 -5.45
N LYS A 161 -6.15 -5.70 -4.36
CA LYS A 161 -5.90 -7.11 -4.03
C LYS A 161 -5.63 -7.34 -2.55
N TRP A 162 -6.15 -8.46 -2.03
CA TRP A 162 -5.75 -9.01 -0.74
C TRP A 162 -4.66 -10.07 -0.91
N LEU A 163 -3.66 -9.99 -0.02
CA LEU A 163 -2.58 -10.95 0.10
C LEU A 163 -2.70 -11.64 1.47
N VAL A 164 -3.12 -12.88 1.46
CA VAL A 164 -3.38 -13.72 2.63
C VAL A 164 -2.57 -15.02 2.55
N ASN A 165 -2.49 -15.77 3.64
CA ASN A 165 -1.87 -17.08 3.62
C ASN A 165 -2.70 -18.09 2.80
N ALA A 166 -2.01 -19.05 2.21
CA ALA A 166 -2.59 -20.15 1.47
C ALA A 166 -3.41 -21.09 2.38
#